data_06755732234e869dd97d7acdb82bf76a
#
_entry.id   06755732234e869dd97d7acdb82bf76a
#
_cell.length_a   1.000
_cell.length_b   1.000
_cell.length_c   1.000
_cell.angle_alpha   90.00
_cell.angle_beta   90.00
_cell.angle_gamma   90.00
#
_symmetry.space_group_name_H-M   'P 1'
#
loop_
_entity.id
_entity.type
_entity.pdbx_description
1 polymer ?
#
loop_
_entity_poly.entity_id
_entity_poly.type
_entity_poly.pdbx_seq_one_letter_code
_entity_poly.pdbx_strand_id
1 'polypeptide(L)'
;MLALAGGRVEIGRLAAHCNSHRADDPIFCSKSDPNAPPIAASANTTDATPLRDLRVRAVVALAPLGVVFDADSLERIAVPMAIWSAADDRWLLPRFHAEWVAAHVPGATLHVVPNAWHFAFVDPPSVPIPSEDGDLRDDPPGFDRPAFLRELQRDVPAFFDAAFAAAATP
;
A
#
# COMPACT_ATOMS: atom_id res chain seq x y z
N MET A 1 4.14 6.68 4.11
CA MET A 1 5.28 6.97 3.19
C MET A 1 4.82 7.63 1.89
N LEU A 2 3.77 7.13 1.20
CA LEU A 2 3.27 7.74 -0.05
C LEU A 2 2.95 9.23 0.11
N ALA A 3 2.29 9.63 1.20
CA ALA A 3 1.99 11.05 1.47
C ALA A 3 3.26 11.90 1.63
N LEU A 4 4.30 11.36 2.28
CA LEU A 4 5.58 12.07 2.42
C LEU A 4 6.35 12.16 1.09
N ALA A 5 6.09 11.26 0.14
CA ALA A 5 6.64 11.35 -1.22
C ALA A 5 5.87 12.35 -2.10
N GLY A 6 4.68 12.78 -1.70
CA GLY A 6 3.88 13.77 -2.41
C GLY A 6 2.44 13.34 -2.74
N GLY A 7 2.06 12.10 -2.43
CA GLY A 7 0.69 11.64 -2.60
C GLY A 7 -0.27 12.38 -1.69
N ARG A 8 -1.40 12.86 -2.23
CA ARG A 8 -2.43 13.56 -1.46
C ARG A 8 -3.51 12.56 -1.04
N VAL A 9 -3.76 12.52 0.27
CA VAL A 9 -4.83 11.71 0.85
C VAL A 9 -6.14 12.47 0.76
N GLU A 10 -7.14 11.85 0.16
CA GLU A 10 -8.51 12.35 0.06
C GLU A 10 -9.46 11.35 0.73
N ILE A 11 -9.86 11.63 1.96
CA ILE A 11 -10.71 10.73 2.75
C ILE A 11 -12.06 10.44 2.06
N GLY A 12 -12.59 11.41 1.30
CA GLY A 12 -13.80 11.21 0.52
C GLY A 12 -13.72 10.06 -0.49
N ARG A 13 -12.52 9.73 -0.98
CA ARG A 13 -12.30 8.60 -1.90
C ARG A 13 -12.58 7.25 -1.22
N LEU A 14 -12.28 7.13 0.07
CA LEU A 14 -12.62 5.93 0.85
C LEU A 14 -14.14 5.66 0.85
N ALA A 15 -14.92 6.69 1.15
CA ALA A 15 -16.37 6.58 1.15
C ALA A 15 -16.91 6.27 -0.26
N ALA A 16 -16.41 6.96 -1.28
CA ALA A 16 -16.78 6.71 -2.68
C ALA A 16 -16.45 5.28 -3.12
N HIS A 17 -15.25 4.78 -2.77
CA HIS A 17 -14.84 3.42 -3.05
C HIS A 17 -15.80 2.40 -2.42
N CYS A 18 -16.05 2.50 -1.12
CA CYS A 18 -16.89 1.54 -0.42
C CYS A 18 -18.39 1.65 -0.79
N ASN A 19 -18.84 2.79 -1.28
CA ASN A 19 -20.18 2.91 -1.86
C ASN A 19 -20.31 2.15 -3.19
N SER A 20 -19.25 2.12 -3.99
CA SER A 20 -19.26 1.53 -5.34
C SER A 20 -18.76 0.07 -5.36
N HIS A 21 -17.87 -0.30 -4.45
CA HIS A 21 -17.14 -1.58 -4.49
C HIS A 21 -17.28 -2.42 -3.22
N ARG A 22 -18.29 -2.17 -2.38
CA ARG A 22 -18.50 -2.94 -1.13
C ARG A 22 -18.58 -4.45 -1.35
N ALA A 23 -19.21 -4.88 -2.44
CA ALA A 23 -19.32 -6.30 -2.77
C ALA A 23 -18.00 -6.88 -3.31
N ASP A 24 -17.17 -6.05 -3.95
CA ASP A 24 -15.91 -6.45 -4.56
C ASP A 24 -14.75 -6.40 -3.56
N ASP A 25 -14.86 -5.56 -2.53
CA ASP A 25 -13.83 -5.30 -1.51
C ASP A 25 -14.44 -5.38 -0.10
N PRO A 26 -14.98 -6.56 0.28
CA PRO A 26 -15.81 -6.70 1.47
C PRO A 26 -15.02 -6.50 2.76
N ILE A 27 -13.80 -7.02 2.87
CA ILE A 27 -13.00 -6.92 4.11
C ILE A 27 -12.60 -5.47 4.37
N PHE A 28 -12.09 -4.77 3.37
CA PHE A 28 -11.72 -3.36 3.49
C PHE A 28 -12.92 -2.49 3.81
N CYS A 29 -14.05 -2.71 3.14
CA CYS A 29 -15.26 -1.91 3.30
C CYS A 29 -16.14 -2.33 4.48
N SER A 30 -15.94 -3.51 5.11
CA SER A 30 -16.67 -3.89 6.33
C SER A 30 -16.27 -3.03 7.53
N LYS A 31 -15.03 -2.56 7.53
CA LYS A 31 -14.48 -1.70 8.60
C LYS A 31 -15.04 -0.27 8.56
N SER A 32 -15.63 0.14 7.45
CA SER A 32 -16.45 1.33 7.40
C SER A 32 -17.84 0.97 7.91
N ASP A 33 -18.12 1.25 9.20
CA ASP A 33 -19.45 1.06 9.78
C ASP A 33 -20.51 1.71 8.88
N PRO A 34 -21.47 0.95 8.30
CA PRO A 34 -22.51 1.52 7.47
C PRO A 34 -23.42 2.49 8.25
N ASN A 35 -23.40 2.44 9.60
CA ASN A 35 -24.09 3.35 10.50
C ASN A 35 -23.15 4.42 11.11
N ALA A 36 -21.85 4.37 10.81
CA ALA A 36 -20.98 5.46 11.19
C ALA A 36 -21.53 6.75 10.55
N PRO A 37 -21.58 7.87 11.29
CA PRO A 37 -21.91 9.13 10.66
C PRO A 37 -20.97 9.29 9.46
N PRO A 38 -21.47 9.73 8.29
CA PRO A 38 -20.63 9.94 7.12
C PRO A 38 -19.38 10.67 7.60
N ILE A 39 -18.21 10.12 7.31
CA ILE A 39 -16.94 10.85 7.53
C ILE A 39 -17.23 12.18 6.84
N ALA A 40 -17.44 13.22 7.66
CA ALA A 40 -18.04 14.44 7.18
C ALA A 40 -17.25 14.88 5.95
N ALA A 41 -17.94 15.16 4.85
CA ALA A 41 -17.31 15.64 3.62
C ALA A 41 -16.53 16.95 3.84
N SER A 42 -16.67 17.57 5.02
CA SER A 42 -15.82 18.66 5.52
C SER A 42 -14.35 18.25 5.74
N ALA A 43 -14.01 17.00 5.70
CA ALA A 43 -12.64 16.55 5.56
C ALA A 43 -12.16 16.60 4.10
N ASN A 44 -12.90 17.17 3.17
CA ASN A 44 -12.35 17.71 1.93
C ASN A 44 -11.45 18.91 2.30
N THR A 45 -10.33 18.61 2.92
CA THR A 45 -9.22 19.53 3.05
C THR A 45 -8.56 19.65 1.67
N THR A 46 -9.26 20.32 0.75
CA THR A 46 -8.64 20.89 -0.47
C THR A 46 -7.47 21.80 -0.09
N ASP A 47 -7.36 22.16 1.17
CA ASP A 47 -6.26 22.92 1.79
C ASP A 47 -5.32 22.06 2.65
N ALA A 48 -5.36 20.72 2.55
CA ALA A 48 -4.34 19.91 3.21
C ALA A 48 -2.97 20.31 2.67
N THR A 49 -2.20 21.01 3.48
CA THR A 49 -0.79 21.31 3.19
C THR A 49 -0.12 20.03 2.72
N PRO A 50 0.53 20.03 1.55
CA PRO A 50 1.19 18.83 1.06
C PRO A 50 2.13 18.29 2.14
N LEU A 51 1.93 17.05 2.55
CA LEU A 51 2.81 16.39 3.52
C LEU A 51 4.17 16.02 2.92
N ARG A 52 4.44 16.45 1.69
CA ARG A 52 5.67 16.13 0.98
C ARG A 52 6.90 16.58 1.78
N ASP A 53 7.77 15.62 2.05
CA ASP A 53 9.06 15.86 2.68
C ASP A 53 10.18 15.67 1.65
N LEU A 54 10.91 16.74 1.34
CA LEU A 54 11.98 16.72 0.34
C LEU A 54 13.19 15.88 0.75
N ARG A 55 13.25 15.42 2.00
CA ARG A 55 14.28 14.50 2.49
C ARG A 55 13.97 13.05 2.06
N VAL A 56 12.71 12.74 1.69
CA VAL A 56 12.37 11.44 1.12
C VAL A 56 12.95 11.36 -0.29
N ARG A 57 13.89 10.44 -0.48
CA ARG A 57 14.67 10.28 -1.71
C ARG A 57 14.33 8.99 -2.48
N ALA A 58 13.74 8.02 -1.82
CA ALA A 58 13.24 6.78 -2.39
C ALA A 58 12.16 6.20 -1.48
N VAL A 59 11.28 5.36 -2.00
CA VAL A 59 10.19 4.73 -1.24
C VAL A 59 10.12 3.25 -1.55
N VAL A 60 10.03 2.43 -0.50
CA VAL A 60 9.53 1.06 -0.57
C VAL A 60 8.14 1.03 0.05
N ALA A 61 7.19 0.43 -0.62
CA ALA A 61 5.82 0.25 -0.14
C ALA A 61 5.44 -1.24 -0.20
N LEU A 62 5.10 -1.81 0.95
CA LEU A 62 4.71 -3.21 1.10
C LEU A 62 3.20 -3.26 1.31
N ALA A 63 2.46 -3.87 0.41
CA ALA A 63 1.01 -3.91 0.37
C ALA A 63 0.37 -2.54 0.74
N PRO A 64 0.69 -1.45 0.02
CA PRO A 64 0.26 -0.11 0.39
C PRO A 64 -1.25 0.08 0.24
N LEU A 65 -1.84 0.84 1.16
CA LEU A 65 -3.17 1.41 0.97
C LEU A 65 -3.12 2.41 -0.20
N GLY A 66 -3.89 2.17 -1.26
CA GLY A 66 -3.87 2.99 -2.49
C GLY A 66 -5.10 3.85 -2.69
N VAL A 67 -6.29 3.30 -2.44
CA VAL A 67 -7.59 3.91 -2.80
C VAL A 67 -7.81 5.34 -2.30
N VAL A 68 -7.16 5.73 -1.21
CA VAL A 68 -7.30 7.07 -0.60
C VAL A 68 -6.49 8.16 -1.32
N PHE A 69 -5.57 7.78 -2.21
CA PHE A 69 -4.74 8.74 -2.93
C PHE A 69 -5.39 9.14 -4.26
N ASP A 70 -5.34 10.42 -4.60
CA ASP A 70 -5.74 10.87 -5.93
C ASP A 70 -4.64 10.60 -6.96
N ALA A 71 -5.07 10.28 -8.20
CA ALA A 71 -4.18 9.92 -9.30
C ALA A 71 -3.18 11.03 -9.62
N ASP A 72 -3.66 12.27 -9.73
CA ASP A 72 -2.83 13.42 -10.13
C ASP A 72 -1.67 13.66 -9.15
N SER A 73 -1.88 13.40 -7.85
CA SER A 73 -0.81 13.55 -6.86
C SER A 73 0.20 12.41 -6.94
N LEU A 74 -0.25 11.19 -7.22
CA LEU A 74 0.63 10.04 -7.42
C LEU A 74 1.49 10.24 -8.67
N GLU A 75 0.93 10.78 -9.76
CA GLU A 75 1.66 11.06 -11.00
C GLU A 75 2.77 12.11 -10.83
N ARG A 76 2.69 12.94 -9.79
CA ARG A 76 3.72 13.94 -9.47
C ARG A 76 4.83 13.43 -8.55
N ILE A 77 4.73 12.18 -8.07
CA ILE A 77 5.82 11.57 -7.29
C ILE A 77 6.99 11.30 -8.24
N ALA A 78 8.12 11.93 -7.94
CA ALA A 78 9.32 11.85 -8.78
C ALA A 78 10.47 11.06 -8.14
N VAL A 79 10.27 10.54 -6.93
CA VAL A 79 11.29 9.72 -6.26
C VAL A 79 11.18 8.26 -6.69
N PRO A 80 12.29 7.52 -6.82
CA PRO A 80 12.26 6.09 -7.09
C PRO A 80 11.35 5.36 -6.12
N MET A 81 10.52 4.44 -6.63
CA MET A 81 9.58 3.69 -5.82
C MET A 81 9.57 2.22 -6.22
N ALA A 82 9.65 1.35 -5.21
CA ALA A 82 9.40 -0.08 -5.37
C ALA A 82 8.19 -0.47 -4.52
N ILE A 83 7.28 -1.22 -5.12
CA ILE A 83 6.02 -1.63 -4.51
C ILE A 83 5.95 -3.16 -4.53
N TRP A 84 5.73 -3.77 -3.37
CA TRP A 84 5.42 -5.19 -3.27
C TRP A 84 3.92 -5.36 -3.03
N SER A 85 3.31 -6.21 -3.85
CA SER A 85 1.88 -6.55 -3.79
C SER A 85 1.74 -8.04 -3.51
N ALA A 86 0.96 -8.41 -2.54
CA ALA A 86 0.56 -9.81 -2.35
C ALA A 86 -0.54 -10.16 -3.36
N ALA A 87 -0.33 -11.20 -4.18
CA ALA A 87 -1.25 -11.52 -5.27
C ALA A 87 -2.67 -11.85 -4.80
N ASP A 88 -2.76 -12.52 -3.64
CA ASP A 88 -4.02 -12.98 -3.06
C ASP A 88 -4.39 -12.15 -1.80
N ASP A 89 -4.00 -10.86 -1.79
CA ASP A 89 -4.35 -9.93 -0.72
C ASP A 89 -5.87 -9.72 -0.67
N ARG A 90 -6.47 -10.10 0.45
CA ARG A 90 -7.91 -9.95 0.71
C ARG A 90 -8.26 -8.75 1.57
N TRP A 91 -7.24 -8.13 2.20
CA TRP A 91 -7.38 -6.92 3.01
C TRP A 91 -7.32 -5.65 2.19
N LEU A 92 -6.33 -5.60 1.30
CA LEU A 92 -6.09 -4.50 0.38
C LEU A 92 -5.99 -5.08 -1.03
N LEU A 93 -7.13 -5.33 -1.66
CA LEU A 93 -7.17 -5.94 -2.99
C LEU A 93 -6.22 -5.22 -3.95
N PRO A 94 -5.27 -5.94 -4.59
CA PRO A 94 -4.20 -5.35 -5.38
C PRO A 94 -4.67 -4.28 -6.37
N ARG A 95 -5.76 -4.57 -7.11
CA ARG A 95 -6.32 -3.67 -8.14
C ARG A 95 -6.73 -2.29 -7.64
N PHE A 96 -7.13 -2.17 -6.37
CA PHE A 96 -7.54 -0.90 -5.76
C PHE A 96 -6.43 -0.25 -4.94
N HIS A 97 -5.37 -0.96 -4.65
CA HIS A 97 -4.35 -0.55 -3.71
C HIS A 97 -2.95 -0.56 -4.33
N ALA A 98 -2.18 -1.64 -4.25
CA ALA A 98 -0.80 -1.68 -4.72
C ALA A 98 -0.69 -1.44 -6.24
N GLU A 99 -1.54 -2.09 -7.03
CA GLU A 99 -1.56 -1.92 -8.50
C GLU A 99 -2.06 -0.52 -8.90
N TRP A 100 -3.04 0.02 -8.17
CA TRP A 100 -3.49 1.39 -8.36
C TRP A 100 -2.33 2.38 -8.18
N VAL A 101 -1.57 2.26 -7.09
CA VAL A 101 -0.41 3.12 -6.84
C VAL A 101 0.64 2.94 -7.92
N ALA A 102 0.96 1.69 -8.29
CA ALA A 102 1.96 1.40 -9.32
C ALA A 102 1.56 1.96 -10.69
N ALA A 103 0.29 1.94 -11.03
CA ALA A 103 -0.22 2.46 -12.30
C ALA A 103 -0.14 4.00 -12.41
N HIS A 104 -0.12 4.71 -11.26
CA HIS A 104 -0.15 6.17 -11.24
C HIS A 104 1.16 6.81 -10.79
N VAL A 105 2.13 6.06 -10.26
CA VAL A 105 3.45 6.61 -9.92
C VAL A 105 4.42 6.35 -11.08
N PRO A 106 4.89 7.39 -11.79
CA PRO A 106 5.79 7.20 -12.92
C PRO A 106 7.10 6.50 -12.52
N GLY A 107 7.43 5.43 -13.24
CA GLY A 107 8.66 4.67 -12.98
C GLY A 107 8.65 3.81 -11.71
N ALA A 108 7.50 3.65 -11.04
CA ALA A 108 7.40 2.70 -9.94
C ALA A 108 7.61 1.26 -10.44
N THR A 109 8.38 0.48 -9.71
CA THR A 109 8.55 -0.96 -9.97
C THR A 109 7.55 -1.73 -9.11
N LEU A 110 6.71 -2.54 -9.73
CA LEU A 110 5.76 -3.42 -9.05
C LEU A 110 6.30 -4.85 -8.99
N HIS A 111 6.43 -5.37 -7.78
CA HIS A 111 6.77 -6.76 -7.49
C HIS A 111 5.52 -7.48 -6.99
N VAL A 112 4.98 -8.38 -7.79
CA VAL A 112 3.82 -9.20 -7.40
C VAL A 112 4.34 -10.49 -6.77
N VAL A 113 3.96 -10.72 -5.51
CA VAL A 113 4.32 -11.92 -4.74
C VAL A 113 3.21 -12.95 -4.93
N PRO A 114 3.46 -14.04 -5.67
CA PRO A 114 2.43 -15.04 -5.96
C PRO A 114 2.05 -15.80 -4.68
N ASN A 115 0.79 -16.22 -4.60
CA ASN A 115 0.27 -17.03 -3.49
C ASN A 115 0.57 -16.41 -2.12
N ALA A 116 0.47 -15.08 -1.98
CA ALA A 116 0.74 -14.37 -0.74
C ALA A 116 -0.51 -13.62 -0.26
N TRP A 117 -0.74 -13.63 1.05
CA TRP A 117 -1.75 -12.82 1.72
C TRP A 117 -1.15 -11.52 2.27
N HIS A 118 -2.01 -10.62 2.75
CA HIS A 118 -1.63 -9.28 3.19
C HIS A 118 -0.46 -9.26 4.18
N PHE A 119 -0.45 -10.14 5.16
CA PHE A 119 0.55 -10.18 6.23
C PHE A 119 1.83 -10.95 5.88
N ALA A 120 2.03 -11.35 4.63
CA ALA A 120 3.26 -11.97 4.16
C ALA A 120 4.52 -11.12 4.38
N PHE A 121 4.35 -9.79 4.47
CA PHE A 121 5.45 -8.82 4.56
C PHE A 121 5.96 -8.57 5.99
N VAL A 122 5.38 -9.22 6.99
CA VAL A 122 5.78 -9.08 8.40
C VAL A 122 6.09 -10.44 9.01
N ASP A 123 6.98 -10.45 9.99
CA ASP A 123 7.24 -11.67 10.74
C ASP A 123 5.95 -12.15 11.44
N PRO A 124 5.70 -13.48 11.43
CA PRO A 124 4.54 -14.01 12.14
C PRO A 124 4.61 -13.66 13.63
N PRO A 125 3.53 -13.14 14.22
CA PRO A 125 3.50 -12.85 15.65
C PRO A 125 3.68 -14.14 16.47
N SER A 126 4.31 -14.03 17.66
CA SER A 126 4.56 -15.18 18.54
C SER A 126 3.30 -15.76 19.15
N VAL A 127 2.22 -15.00 19.19
CA VAL A 127 0.90 -15.41 19.69
C VAL A 127 -0.16 -15.29 18.60
N PRO A 128 -1.26 -16.06 18.67
CA PRO A 128 -2.37 -15.92 17.74
C PRO A 128 -2.97 -14.52 17.78
N ILE A 129 -3.17 -13.93 16.61
CA ILE A 129 -3.89 -12.65 16.44
C ILE A 129 -5.03 -12.92 15.45
N PRO A 130 -6.24 -13.22 15.97
CA PRO A 130 -7.39 -13.45 15.11
C PRO A 130 -7.76 -12.20 14.31
N SER A 131 -8.13 -12.39 13.06
CA SER A 131 -8.64 -11.35 12.19
C SER A 131 -9.86 -11.85 11.42
N GLU A 132 -10.50 -10.98 10.67
CA GLU A 132 -11.63 -11.34 9.80
C GLU A 132 -11.25 -12.34 8.70
N ASP A 133 -9.98 -12.45 8.41
CA ASP A 133 -9.42 -13.29 7.35
C ASP A 133 -8.64 -14.51 7.86
N GLY A 134 -8.73 -14.80 9.15
CA GLY A 134 -7.96 -15.84 9.82
C GLY A 134 -6.98 -15.29 10.84
N ASP A 135 -6.01 -16.10 11.24
CA ASP A 135 -4.92 -15.64 12.13
C ASP A 135 -3.83 -14.94 11.31
N LEU A 136 -3.26 -13.84 11.83
CA LEU A 136 -2.18 -13.12 11.14
C LEU A 136 -0.91 -13.96 10.92
N ARG A 137 -0.80 -15.09 11.60
CA ARG A 137 0.29 -16.05 11.42
C ARG A 137 0.09 -16.96 10.22
N ASP A 138 -1.16 -17.05 9.73
CA ASP A 138 -1.48 -17.99 8.67
C ASP A 138 -1.03 -17.46 7.30
N ASP A 139 -0.67 -18.42 6.47
CA ASP A 139 -0.32 -18.21 5.07
C ASP A 139 -1.17 -19.13 4.18
N PRO A 140 -1.30 -18.79 2.90
CA PRO A 140 -1.91 -19.72 1.97
C PRO A 140 -1.08 -21.01 1.86
N PRO A 141 -1.73 -22.16 1.57
CA PRO A 141 -1.02 -23.41 1.38
C PRO A 141 0.10 -23.29 0.33
N GLY A 142 1.31 -23.70 0.73
CA GLY A 142 2.49 -23.66 -0.16
C GLY A 142 3.24 -22.34 -0.18
N PHE A 143 2.84 -21.31 0.55
CA PHE A 143 3.64 -20.10 0.72
C PHE A 143 4.67 -20.27 1.85
N ASP A 144 5.93 -20.02 1.56
CA ASP A 144 7.03 -20.04 2.54
C ASP A 144 7.39 -18.60 2.95
N ARG A 145 6.63 -18.05 3.93
CA ARG A 145 6.86 -16.69 4.44
C ARG A 145 8.31 -16.47 4.93
N PRO A 146 8.93 -17.37 5.70
CA PRO A 146 10.32 -17.19 6.10
C PRO A 146 11.30 -17.11 4.92
N ALA A 147 11.11 -17.89 3.86
CA ALA A 147 11.94 -17.81 2.67
C ALA A 147 11.73 -16.48 1.95
N PHE A 148 10.48 -16.08 1.75
CA PHE A 148 10.12 -14.81 1.14
C PHE A 148 10.68 -13.61 1.93
N LEU A 149 10.56 -13.59 3.25
CA LEU A 149 11.10 -12.49 4.06
C LEU A 149 12.63 -12.38 3.96
N ARG A 150 13.35 -13.51 3.83
CA ARG A 150 14.81 -13.48 3.56
C ARG A 150 15.13 -12.87 2.19
N GLU A 151 14.28 -13.10 1.18
CA GLU A 151 14.41 -12.45 -0.13
C GLU A 151 14.15 -10.94 -0.02
N LEU A 152 13.05 -10.56 0.60
CA LEU A 152 12.69 -9.16 0.81
C LEU A 152 13.77 -8.39 1.57
N GLN A 153 14.40 -9.03 2.59
CA GLN A 153 15.52 -8.45 3.35
C GLN A 153 16.77 -8.21 2.51
N ARG A 154 16.94 -8.88 1.37
CA ARG A 154 18.02 -8.61 0.40
C ARG A 154 17.60 -7.55 -0.61
N ASP A 155 16.37 -7.65 -1.11
CA ASP A 155 15.88 -6.85 -2.24
C ASP A 155 15.62 -5.39 -1.84
N VAL A 156 15.09 -5.16 -0.64
CA VAL A 156 14.81 -3.80 -0.15
C VAL A 156 16.09 -2.96 0.00
N PRO A 157 17.16 -3.42 0.67
CA PRO A 157 18.42 -2.67 0.69
C PRO A 157 19.03 -2.48 -0.70
N ALA A 158 19.01 -3.50 -1.56
CA ALA A 158 19.52 -3.40 -2.93
C ALA A 158 18.79 -2.32 -3.74
N PHE A 159 17.47 -2.20 -3.58
CA PHE A 159 16.70 -1.11 -4.20
C PHE A 159 17.19 0.26 -3.71
N PHE A 160 17.35 0.46 -2.40
CA PHE A 160 17.82 1.73 -1.87
C PHE A 160 19.25 2.07 -2.33
N ASP A 161 20.15 1.09 -2.34
CA ASP A 161 21.53 1.27 -2.82
C ASP A 161 21.53 1.74 -4.29
N ALA A 162 20.73 1.11 -5.15
CA ALA A 162 20.60 1.50 -6.55
C ALA A 162 19.98 2.91 -6.71
N ALA A 163 18.93 3.21 -5.95
CA ALA A 163 18.25 4.51 -6.01
C ALA A 163 19.16 5.65 -5.57
N PHE A 164 19.99 5.44 -4.54
CA PHE A 164 20.90 6.47 -4.04
C PHE A 164 22.16 6.59 -4.91
N ALA A 165 22.65 5.51 -5.49
CA ALA A 165 23.77 5.56 -6.45
C ALA A 165 23.39 6.36 -7.71
N ALA A 166 22.17 6.13 -8.26
CA ALA A 166 21.68 6.88 -9.41
C ALA A 166 21.52 8.40 -9.11
N ALA A 167 21.15 8.75 -7.89
CA ALA A 167 21.01 10.15 -7.48
C ALA A 167 22.36 10.86 -7.21
N ALA A 168 23.46 10.12 -7.09
CA ALA A 168 24.80 10.67 -6.88
C ALA A 168 25.56 10.97 -8.18
N THR A 169 25.02 10.52 -9.33
CA THR A 169 25.63 10.78 -10.64
C THR A 169 25.11 12.12 -11.16
N PRO A 170 25.98 13.12 -11.40
CA PRO A 170 25.61 14.46 -11.84
C PRO A 170 25.02 14.51 -13.25
#